data_b6371543b3ca58e63e033aa1fb9c47c2
#
_entry.id   b6371543b3ca58e63e033aa1fb9c47c2
#
_cell.length_a   1.000
_cell.length_b   1.000
_cell.length_c   1.000
_cell.angle_alpha   90.00
_cell.angle_beta   90.00
_cell.angle_gamma   90.00
#
_symmetry.space_group_name_H-M   'P 1'
#
loop_
_entity.id
_entity.type
_entity.pdbx_description
1 polymer ?
#
loop_
_entity_poly.entity_id
_entity_poly.type
_entity_poly.pdbx_seq_one_letter_code
_entity_poly.pdbx_strand_id
1 'polypeptide(L)'
;MSSKYFVVFSFAAILVWSCGNQTQMNGVAENVVLQSEDGTFSLKLDNAICYNDDVNPSSNTAEWNVVVSKPGRFKVWLSSATKDTTELSYRNSVRISLLDNQIEADPACDKIVRNSGEVSYPYYQADSYMGSFYISEPGEYNVQVISEKVLPKEAMNRVSSMPDDTKLMSVILTPNTR
;
A
#
# COMPACT_ATOMS: atom_id res chain seq x y z
N MET A 1 -11.03 79.05 -39.88
CA MET A 1 -9.91 78.12 -40.10
C MET A 1 -9.75 77.28 -38.81
N SER A 2 -10.24 76.07 -38.85
CA SER A 2 -10.32 75.20 -37.67
C SER A 2 -9.32 74.10 -37.83
N SER A 3 -8.29 74.08 -36.97
CA SER A 3 -7.26 73.03 -36.95
C SER A 3 -7.69 71.96 -35.96
N LYS A 4 -7.96 70.74 -36.43
CA LYS A 4 -8.30 69.58 -35.62
C LYS A 4 -7.01 68.85 -35.32
N TYR A 5 -6.62 68.81 -34.07
CA TYR A 5 -5.53 67.94 -33.57
C TYR A 5 -6.09 66.55 -33.33
N PHE A 6 -5.50 65.57 -34.04
CA PHE A 6 -5.81 64.17 -33.90
C PHE A 6 -4.81 63.60 -32.89
N VAL A 7 -5.28 63.25 -31.68
CA VAL A 7 -4.45 62.57 -30.69
C VAL A 7 -4.58 61.07 -30.87
N VAL A 8 -3.48 60.47 -31.29
CA VAL A 8 -3.39 59.03 -31.43
C VAL A 8 -2.93 58.48 -30.07
N PHE A 9 -3.83 57.76 -29.37
CA PHE A 9 -3.52 57.00 -28.19
C PHE A 9 -2.94 55.65 -28.61
N SER A 10 -1.62 55.47 -28.43
CA SER A 10 -0.95 54.20 -28.57
C SER A 10 -1.19 53.37 -27.31
N PHE A 11 -2.05 52.35 -27.42
CA PHE A 11 -2.18 51.32 -26.38
C PHE A 11 -1.04 50.34 -26.51
N ALA A 12 -0.04 50.43 -25.61
CA ALA A 12 0.96 49.40 -25.43
C ALA A 12 0.35 48.24 -24.65
N ALA A 13 0.01 47.14 -25.30
CA ALA A 13 -0.42 45.92 -24.65
C ALA A 13 0.82 45.23 -24.04
N ILE A 14 0.94 45.33 -22.73
CA ILE A 14 1.94 44.56 -21.94
C ILE A 14 1.40 43.14 -21.83
N LEU A 15 1.91 42.23 -22.66
CA LEU A 15 1.73 40.79 -22.48
C LEU A 15 2.56 40.31 -21.28
N VAL A 16 1.92 40.24 -20.13
CA VAL A 16 2.50 39.57 -18.96
C VAL A 16 2.42 38.07 -19.22
N TRP A 17 3.51 37.47 -19.67
CA TRP A 17 3.67 36.03 -19.67
C TRP A 17 3.82 35.57 -18.22
N SER A 18 2.67 35.21 -17.64
CA SER A 18 2.65 34.45 -16.40
C SER A 18 3.14 33.03 -16.72
N CYS A 19 4.43 32.76 -16.45
CA CYS A 19 4.90 31.39 -16.30
C CYS A 19 4.22 30.78 -15.06
N GLY A 20 3.02 30.26 -15.28
CA GLY A 20 2.42 29.36 -14.33
C GLY A 20 3.27 28.08 -14.32
N ASN A 21 4.00 27.86 -13.23
CA ASN A 21 4.50 26.53 -12.90
C ASN A 21 3.30 25.60 -12.84
N GLN A 22 3.02 24.90 -13.94
CA GLN A 22 2.21 23.69 -13.89
C GLN A 22 3.04 22.65 -13.15
N THR A 23 2.86 22.62 -11.83
CA THR A 23 3.17 21.43 -11.04
C THR A 23 2.28 20.33 -11.61
N GLN A 24 2.82 19.47 -12.44
CA GLN A 24 2.17 18.24 -12.85
C GLN A 24 1.95 17.43 -11.59
N MET A 25 0.72 17.48 -11.04
CA MET A 25 0.23 16.49 -10.11
C MET A 25 -0.08 15.21 -10.87
N ASN A 26 0.95 14.52 -11.34
CA ASN A 26 0.91 13.11 -11.74
C ASN A 26 1.53 12.26 -10.64
N GLY A 27 1.04 12.42 -9.41
CA GLY A 27 1.36 11.54 -8.30
C GLY A 27 0.07 10.91 -7.82
N VAL A 28 -0.25 9.69 -8.32
CA VAL A 28 -1.02 8.76 -7.52
C VAL A 28 -0.26 8.67 -6.19
N ALA A 29 -0.92 8.95 -5.06
CA ALA A 29 -0.27 8.87 -3.76
C ALA A 29 0.40 7.49 -3.64
N GLU A 30 1.62 7.41 -3.11
CA GLU A 30 2.41 6.17 -3.08
C GLU A 30 1.64 4.98 -2.48
N ASN A 31 0.70 5.24 -1.58
CA ASN A 31 -0.09 4.22 -0.89
C ASN A 31 -1.41 3.86 -1.59
N VAL A 32 -1.67 4.34 -2.82
CA VAL A 32 -2.88 3.96 -3.58
C VAL A 32 -2.60 2.72 -4.40
N VAL A 33 -3.43 1.68 -4.20
CA VAL A 33 -3.31 0.40 -4.91
C VAL A 33 -4.58 0.15 -5.73
N LEU A 34 -4.41 0.00 -7.03
CA LEU A 34 -5.50 -0.33 -7.94
C LEU A 34 -5.71 -1.84 -7.99
N GLN A 35 -6.97 -2.25 -8.17
CA GLN A 35 -7.31 -3.64 -8.40
C GLN A 35 -6.74 -4.12 -9.73
N SER A 36 -6.04 -5.25 -9.73
CA SER A 36 -5.52 -5.89 -10.93
C SER A 36 -6.63 -6.43 -11.83
N GLU A 37 -6.32 -6.76 -13.07
CA GLU A 37 -7.30 -7.30 -14.05
C GLU A 37 -7.96 -8.60 -13.59
N ASP A 38 -7.22 -9.45 -12.88
CA ASP A 38 -7.70 -10.68 -12.25
C ASP A 38 -8.51 -10.45 -10.97
N GLY A 39 -8.65 -9.19 -10.55
CA GLY A 39 -9.37 -8.77 -9.37
C GLY A 39 -8.53 -8.76 -8.08
N THR A 40 -7.27 -9.13 -8.12
CA THR A 40 -6.37 -9.20 -6.96
C THR A 40 -5.87 -7.81 -6.54
N PHE A 41 -5.60 -7.63 -5.23
CA PHE A 41 -4.79 -6.54 -4.69
C PHE A 41 -3.52 -7.11 -4.08
N SER A 42 -2.38 -6.47 -4.35
CA SER A 42 -1.10 -6.75 -3.71
C SER A 42 -0.65 -5.51 -2.95
N LEU A 43 -0.85 -5.52 -1.63
CA LEU A 43 -0.58 -4.41 -0.72
C LEU A 43 0.82 -4.61 -0.14
N LYS A 44 1.84 -4.14 -0.87
CA LYS A 44 3.24 -4.28 -0.47
C LYS A 44 3.60 -3.22 0.59
N LEU A 45 4.41 -3.60 1.58
CA LEU A 45 4.86 -2.67 2.63
C LEU A 45 5.64 -1.48 2.05
N ASP A 46 6.37 -1.66 0.96
CA ASP A 46 7.14 -0.59 0.31
C ASP A 46 6.26 0.58 -0.14
N ASN A 47 4.98 0.30 -0.43
CA ASN A 47 3.99 1.29 -0.87
C ASN A 47 3.06 1.74 0.27
N ALA A 48 3.26 1.25 1.50
CA ALA A 48 2.42 1.60 2.64
C ALA A 48 2.81 2.96 3.25
N ILE A 49 1.84 3.59 3.92
CA ILE A 49 2.13 4.55 4.97
C ILE A 49 2.30 3.76 6.26
N CYS A 50 3.49 3.83 6.88
CA CYS A 50 3.79 3.08 8.09
C CYS A 50 3.81 4.02 9.31
N TYR A 51 3.13 3.58 10.37
CA TYR A 51 3.10 4.22 11.68
C TYR A 51 3.75 3.27 12.68
N ASN A 52 4.80 3.70 13.33
CA ASN A 52 5.57 2.88 14.25
C ASN A 52 5.53 3.47 15.65
N ASP A 53 5.39 2.58 16.62
CA ASP A 53 5.44 2.88 18.04
C ASP A 53 6.61 2.13 18.65
N ASP A 54 7.66 2.87 19.05
CA ASP A 54 8.88 2.29 19.63
C ASP A 54 8.63 1.72 21.03
N VAL A 55 7.57 2.17 21.72
CA VAL A 55 7.20 1.69 23.05
C VAL A 55 6.36 0.42 22.97
N ASN A 56 5.45 0.37 21.98
CA ASN A 56 4.56 -0.77 21.76
C ASN A 56 4.58 -1.21 20.29
N PRO A 57 5.60 -1.96 19.85
CA PRO A 57 5.72 -2.40 18.46
C PRO A 57 4.53 -3.25 17.96
N SER A 58 3.76 -3.88 18.86
CA SER A 58 2.55 -4.64 18.46
C SER A 58 1.44 -3.77 17.91
N SER A 59 1.52 -2.44 18.07
CA SER A 59 0.62 -1.45 17.48
C SER A 59 1.10 -0.86 16.16
N ASN A 60 2.29 -1.26 15.68
CA ASN A 60 2.80 -0.81 14.40
C ASN A 60 1.79 -1.10 13.29
N THR A 61 1.53 -0.10 12.46
CA THR A 61 0.47 -0.14 11.44
C THR A 61 1.03 0.22 10.08
N ALA A 62 0.65 -0.54 9.07
CA ALA A 62 0.82 -0.15 7.66
C ALA A 62 -0.55 0.03 7.01
N GLU A 63 -0.67 1.06 6.17
CA GLU A 63 -1.93 1.54 5.61
C GLU A 63 -1.83 1.77 4.11
N TRP A 64 -2.88 1.36 3.39
CA TRP A 64 -3.06 1.57 1.95
C TRP A 64 -4.48 2.07 1.66
N ASN A 65 -4.60 2.85 0.59
CA ASN A 65 -5.87 3.15 -0.04
C ASN A 65 -6.04 2.25 -1.27
N VAL A 66 -7.09 1.45 -1.32
CA VAL A 66 -7.37 0.54 -2.43
C VAL A 66 -8.54 1.06 -3.26
N VAL A 67 -8.43 0.99 -4.57
CA VAL A 67 -9.50 1.35 -5.50
C VAL A 67 -10.11 0.07 -6.04
N VAL A 68 -11.32 -0.24 -5.57
CA VAL A 68 -12.08 -1.43 -5.95
C VAL A 68 -12.92 -1.12 -7.17
N SER A 69 -12.68 -1.81 -8.28
CA SER A 69 -13.48 -1.74 -9.51
C SER A 69 -14.45 -2.91 -9.64
N LYS A 70 -14.09 -4.06 -9.10
CA LYS A 70 -14.89 -5.29 -9.11
C LYS A 70 -15.15 -5.71 -7.66
N PRO A 71 -16.31 -5.34 -7.08
CA PRO A 71 -16.65 -5.71 -5.71
C PRO A 71 -16.91 -7.21 -5.59
N GLY A 72 -16.92 -7.71 -4.36
CA GLY A 72 -17.13 -9.12 -4.09
C GLY A 72 -16.53 -9.59 -2.78
N ARG A 73 -16.43 -10.90 -2.62
CA ARG A 73 -15.75 -11.51 -1.48
C ARG A 73 -14.27 -11.75 -1.83
N PHE A 74 -13.39 -11.32 -0.94
CA PHE A 74 -11.94 -11.48 -1.10
C PHE A 74 -11.40 -12.34 0.03
N LYS A 75 -10.58 -13.33 -0.32
CA LYS A 75 -9.71 -14.03 0.64
C LYS A 75 -8.54 -13.13 0.96
N VAL A 76 -8.19 -13.06 2.23
CA VAL A 76 -7.08 -12.26 2.74
C VAL A 76 -5.93 -13.18 3.11
N TRP A 77 -4.79 -12.90 2.51
CA TRP A 77 -3.54 -13.61 2.76
C TRP A 77 -2.49 -12.64 3.29
N LEU A 78 -1.76 -13.06 4.29
CA LEU A 78 -0.57 -12.38 4.77
C LEU A 78 0.64 -13.07 4.15
N SER A 79 1.45 -12.33 3.40
CA SER A 79 2.65 -12.87 2.76
C SER A 79 3.89 -12.48 3.56
N SER A 80 4.70 -13.45 3.90
CA SER A 80 5.91 -13.30 4.72
C SER A 80 7.11 -13.91 4.03
N ALA A 81 8.28 -13.29 4.21
CA ALA A 81 9.56 -13.94 3.93
C ALA A 81 10.05 -14.62 5.21
N THR A 82 10.35 -15.91 5.17
CA THR A 82 10.80 -16.68 6.33
C THR A 82 11.95 -17.63 5.98
N LYS A 83 12.81 -17.92 6.94
CA LYS A 83 13.82 -18.98 6.81
C LYS A 83 13.29 -20.33 7.30
N ASP A 84 12.29 -20.31 8.19
CA ASP A 84 11.61 -21.51 8.68
C ASP A 84 10.30 -21.71 7.89
N THR A 85 10.15 -22.86 7.25
CA THR A 85 8.96 -23.21 6.48
C THR A 85 7.91 -23.95 7.28
N THR A 86 8.13 -24.16 8.54
CA THR A 86 7.22 -24.87 9.46
C THR A 86 6.52 -23.91 10.41
N GLU A 87 7.20 -22.83 10.83
CA GLU A 87 6.69 -21.86 11.79
C GLU A 87 7.10 -20.43 11.40
N LEU A 88 6.18 -19.49 11.59
CA LEU A 88 6.43 -18.07 11.44
C LEU A 88 6.68 -17.43 12.79
N SER A 89 7.75 -16.63 12.92
CA SER A 89 8.16 -16.00 14.18
C SER A 89 7.37 -14.71 14.47
N TYR A 90 6.03 -14.76 14.38
CA TYR A 90 5.16 -13.71 14.90
C TYR A 90 4.97 -13.92 16.42
N ARG A 91 5.04 -12.83 17.19
CA ARG A 91 4.85 -12.86 18.65
C ARG A 91 3.40 -12.59 19.04
N ASN A 92 2.68 -11.91 18.18
CA ASN A 92 1.30 -11.49 18.42
C ASN A 92 0.44 -11.85 17.19
N SER A 93 -0.87 -11.99 17.42
CA SER A 93 -1.85 -12.07 16.33
C SER A 93 -1.76 -10.83 15.47
N VAL A 94 -1.93 -11.02 14.16
CA VAL A 94 -1.95 -9.93 13.18
C VAL A 94 -3.39 -9.52 12.95
N ARG A 95 -3.65 -8.21 12.99
CA ARG A 95 -4.96 -7.64 12.67
C ARG A 95 -4.93 -6.99 11.29
N ILE A 96 -5.97 -7.25 10.51
CA ILE A 96 -6.17 -6.62 9.21
C ILE A 96 -7.56 -6.02 9.21
N SER A 97 -7.66 -4.72 8.91
CA SER A 97 -8.91 -3.96 8.93
C SER A 97 -9.25 -3.44 7.53
N LEU A 98 -10.54 -3.48 7.19
CA LEU A 98 -11.11 -2.86 6.00
C LEU A 98 -12.46 -2.27 6.39
N LEU A 99 -12.60 -0.95 6.34
CA LEU A 99 -13.73 -0.22 6.93
C LEU A 99 -13.91 -0.61 8.42
N ASP A 100 -15.15 -0.93 8.79
CA ASP A 100 -15.52 -1.38 10.15
C ASP A 100 -15.30 -2.88 10.38
N ASN A 101 -14.81 -3.60 9.37
CA ASN A 101 -14.52 -5.03 9.48
C ASN A 101 -13.08 -5.27 9.86
N GLN A 102 -12.86 -6.21 10.76
CA GLN A 102 -11.54 -6.60 11.23
C GLN A 102 -11.39 -8.11 11.24
N ILE A 103 -10.23 -8.58 10.82
CA ILE A 103 -9.77 -9.95 10.94
C ILE A 103 -8.59 -9.94 11.91
N GLU A 104 -8.57 -10.87 12.87
CA GLU A 104 -7.44 -11.10 13.76
C GLU A 104 -7.13 -12.59 13.76
N ALA A 105 -5.89 -12.95 13.44
CA ALA A 105 -5.44 -14.33 13.38
C ALA A 105 -3.94 -14.45 13.62
N ASP A 106 -3.50 -15.62 14.07
CA ASP A 106 -2.09 -15.98 14.17
C ASP A 106 -1.60 -16.46 12.80
N PRO A 107 -0.56 -15.80 12.22
CA PRO A 107 -0.03 -16.24 10.95
C PRO A 107 0.60 -17.62 11.02
N ALA A 108 0.31 -18.47 10.01
CA ALA A 108 0.82 -19.82 9.87
C ALA A 108 1.39 -20.05 8.46
N CYS A 109 2.21 -21.10 8.31
CA CYS A 109 2.74 -21.50 7.00
C CYS A 109 1.69 -22.33 6.22
N ASP A 110 0.56 -21.70 5.83
CA ASP A 110 -0.52 -22.42 5.12
C ASP A 110 -0.10 -22.80 3.69
N LYS A 111 0.77 -21.97 3.10
CA LYS A 111 1.28 -22.20 1.75
C LYS A 111 2.71 -21.69 1.63
N ILE A 112 3.62 -22.57 1.19
CA ILE A 112 4.98 -22.19 0.82
C ILE A 112 5.05 -22.00 -0.70
N VAL A 113 5.42 -20.79 -1.13
CA VAL A 113 5.60 -20.45 -2.54
C VAL A 113 7.03 -20.74 -2.92
N ARG A 114 7.22 -21.84 -3.64
CA ARG A 114 8.52 -22.24 -4.18
C ARG A 114 8.86 -21.38 -5.40
N ASN A 115 10.11 -20.95 -5.50
CA ASN A 115 10.59 -20.11 -6.61
C ASN A 115 9.85 -18.76 -6.70
N SER A 116 9.52 -18.16 -5.56
CA SER A 116 9.00 -16.79 -5.53
C SER A 116 10.05 -15.82 -6.07
N GLY A 117 9.66 -14.95 -7.00
CA GLY A 117 10.50 -13.83 -7.44
C GLY A 117 10.59 -12.69 -6.41
N GLU A 118 9.79 -12.73 -5.33
CA GLU A 118 9.73 -11.69 -4.30
C GLU A 118 10.79 -11.89 -3.19
N VAL A 119 11.33 -13.08 -3.05
CA VAL A 119 12.33 -13.41 -2.02
C VAL A 119 13.52 -14.18 -2.62
N SER A 120 14.70 -13.95 -2.06
CA SER A 120 15.92 -14.68 -2.41
C SER A 120 16.42 -15.50 -1.23
N TYR A 121 17.16 -16.57 -1.54
CA TYR A 121 17.81 -17.39 -0.53
C TYR A 121 18.58 -16.53 0.50
N PRO A 122 18.49 -16.80 1.80
CA PRO A 122 17.96 -18.02 2.45
C PRO A 122 16.47 -17.97 2.82
N TYR A 123 15.68 -17.03 2.27
CA TYR A 123 14.27 -16.89 2.60
C TYR A 123 13.39 -17.65 1.61
N TYR A 124 12.23 -18.06 2.12
CA TYR A 124 11.11 -18.62 1.38
C TYR A 124 9.90 -17.70 1.59
N GLN A 125 9.03 -17.62 0.60
CA GLN A 125 7.75 -16.94 0.78
C GLN A 125 6.75 -17.91 1.41
N ALA A 126 6.14 -17.49 2.50
CA ALA A 126 5.05 -18.20 3.17
C ALA A 126 3.80 -17.31 3.17
N ASP A 127 2.69 -17.86 2.70
CA ASP A 127 1.39 -17.18 2.73
C ASP A 127 0.52 -17.80 3.82
N SER A 128 -0.04 -16.95 4.69
CA SER A 128 -0.95 -17.30 5.78
C SER A 128 -2.36 -16.86 5.42
N TYR A 129 -3.35 -17.73 5.52
CA TYR A 129 -4.74 -17.38 5.30
C TYR A 129 -5.30 -16.69 6.55
N MET A 130 -5.65 -15.42 6.42
CA MET A 130 -6.13 -14.62 7.54
C MET A 130 -7.66 -14.62 7.66
N GLY A 131 -8.39 -14.86 6.57
CA GLY A 131 -9.85 -14.78 6.54
C GLY A 131 -10.39 -14.21 5.24
N SER A 132 -11.55 -13.54 5.29
CA SER A 132 -12.12 -12.92 4.10
C SER A 132 -12.89 -11.64 4.42
N PHE A 133 -12.84 -10.67 3.50
CA PHE A 133 -13.69 -9.50 3.49
C PHE A 133 -14.75 -9.59 2.40
N TYR A 134 -15.84 -8.86 2.60
CA TYR A 134 -16.86 -8.62 1.57
C TYR A 134 -16.95 -7.12 1.31
N ILE A 135 -16.76 -6.73 0.05
CA ILE A 135 -16.89 -5.37 -0.43
C ILE A 135 -18.10 -5.34 -1.36
N SER A 136 -19.13 -4.57 -1.00
CA SER A 136 -20.41 -4.57 -1.71
C SER A 136 -20.41 -3.69 -2.95
N GLU A 137 -19.60 -2.64 -2.98
CA GLU A 137 -19.66 -1.60 -4.02
C GLU A 137 -18.25 -1.24 -4.51
N PRO A 138 -18.12 -0.78 -5.78
CA PRO A 138 -16.89 -0.16 -6.24
C PRO A 138 -16.61 1.14 -5.48
N GLY A 139 -15.34 1.48 -5.26
CA GLY A 139 -14.97 2.69 -4.56
C GLY A 139 -13.57 2.65 -4.00
N GLU A 140 -13.23 3.68 -3.21
CA GLU A 140 -11.97 3.77 -2.49
C GLU A 140 -12.18 3.30 -1.05
N TYR A 141 -11.25 2.47 -0.59
CA TYR A 141 -11.30 1.85 0.74
C TYR A 141 -9.93 1.93 1.39
N ASN A 142 -9.92 2.11 2.72
CA ASN A 142 -8.70 2.05 3.49
C ASN A 142 -8.50 0.62 4.02
N VAL A 143 -7.29 0.09 3.85
CA VAL A 143 -6.87 -1.20 4.40
C VAL A 143 -5.68 -0.97 5.31
N GLN A 144 -5.73 -1.54 6.51
CA GLN A 144 -4.66 -1.47 7.49
C GLN A 144 -4.23 -2.87 7.92
N VAL A 145 -2.94 -3.05 8.15
CA VAL A 145 -2.39 -4.21 8.88
C VAL A 145 -1.68 -3.72 10.13
N ILE A 146 -1.95 -4.36 11.24
CA ILE A 146 -1.33 -4.07 12.54
C ILE A 146 -0.53 -5.29 12.98
N SER A 147 0.78 -5.10 13.13
CA SER A 147 1.72 -6.17 13.49
C SER A 147 3.04 -5.59 13.95
N GLU A 148 3.70 -6.24 14.89
CA GLU A 148 5.07 -5.92 15.29
C GLU A 148 6.09 -6.10 14.15
N LYS A 149 5.70 -6.76 13.05
CA LYS A 149 6.53 -6.92 11.84
C LYS A 149 6.40 -5.76 10.84
N VAL A 150 5.54 -4.79 11.09
CA VAL A 150 5.53 -3.53 10.34
C VAL A 150 6.69 -2.68 10.82
N LEU A 151 7.62 -2.37 9.91
CA LEU A 151 8.84 -1.64 10.21
C LEU A 151 8.85 -0.29 9.50
N PRO A 152 9.56 0.73 10.05
CA PRO A 152 9.78 1.99 9.35
C PRO A 152 10.46 1.75 7.99
N LYS A 153 10.15 2.58 6.99
CA LYS A 153 10.76 2.47 5.64
C LYS A 153 12.30 2.48 5.70
N GLU A 154 12.88 3.25 6.60
CA GLU A 154 14.33 3.33 6.82
C GLU A 154 14.92 2.01 7.36
N ALA A 155 14.14 1.29 8.16
CA ALA A 155 14.55 -0.01 8.71
C ALA A 155 14.37 -1.13 7.67
N MET A 156 13.40 -1.04 6.76
CA MET A 156 13.22 -2.00 5.66
C MET A 156 14.43 -2.04 4.74
N ASN A 157 15.06 -0.90 4.48
CA ASN A 157 16.26 -0.81 3.66
C ASN A 157 17.53 -1.38 4.33
N ARG A 158 17.51 -1.62 5.67
CA ARG A 158 18.60 -2.22 6.45
C ARG A 158 18.44 -3.73 6.66
N VAL A 159 17.64 -4.36 5.87
CA VAL A 159 17.15 -5.74 5.99
C VAL A 159 18.25 -6.81 6.07
N SER A 160 19.50 -6.53 5.70
CA SER A 160 20.62 -7.48 5.84
C SER A 160 21.05 -7.77 7.27
N SER A 161 20.61 -7.00 8.27
CA SER A 161 21.08 -7.09 9.65
C SER A 161 20.00 -7.43 10.69
N MET A 162 18.76 -7.74 10.26
CA MET A 162 17.72 -8.09 11.23
C MET A 162 17.85 -9.54 11.72
N PRO A 163 17.82 -9.75 13.05
CA PRO A 163 17.91 -11.07 13.66
C PRO A 163 16.66 -11.93 13.44
N ASP A 164 15.58 -11.34 12.93
CA ASP A 164 14.30 -12.04 12.75
C ASP A 164 14.29 -12.93 11.50
N ASP A 165 13.92 -14.18 11.72
CA ASP A 165 13.81 -15.17 10.65
C ASP A 165 12.56 -15.00 9.77
N THR A 166 11.58 -14.19 10.23
CA THR A 166 10.33 -13.89 9.49
C THR A 166 10.13 -12.38 9.32
N LYS A 167 9.78 -11.95 8.11
CA LYS A 167 9.49 -10.56 7.73
C LYS A 167 8.13 -10.49 7.05
N LEU A 168 7.29 -9.55 7.46
CA LEU A 168 6.07 -9.23 6.73
C LEU A 168 6.43 -8.55 5.40
N MET A 169 5.84 -9.01 4.31
CA MET A 169 6.07 -8.47 2.96
C MET A 169 4.86 -7.72 2.41
N SER A 170 3.70 -8.35 2.46
CA SER A 170 2.48 -7.79 1.87
C SER A 170 1.21 -8.41 2.45
N VAL A 171 0.10 -7.72 2.24
CA VAL A 171 -1.25 -8.27 2.36
C VAL A 171 -1.83 -8.46 0.96
N ILE A 172 -2.35 -9.64 0.66
CA ILE A 172 -2.88 -9.98 -0.66
C ILE A 172 -4.37 -10.28 -0.51
N LEU A 173 -5.21 -9.58 -1.29
CA LEU A 173 -6.64 -9.86 -1.38
C LEU A 173 -6.93 -10.51 -2.72
N THR A 174 -7.38 -11.75 -2.72
CA THR A 174 -7.72 -12.50 -3.92
C THR A 174 -9.23 -12.71 -4.02
N PRO A 175 -9.86 -12.53 -5.20
CA PRO A 175 -11.28 -12.81 -5.37
C PRO A 175 -11.60 -14.24 -4.97
N ASN A 176 -12.69 -14.43 -4.22
CA ASN A 176 -13.20 -15.76 -3.92
C ASN A 176 -14.10 -16.20 -5.08
N THR A 177 -13.48 -16.68 -6.17
CA THR A 177 -14.23 -17.31 -7.27
C THR A 177 -14.84 -18.62 -6.76
N ARG A 178 -16.17 -18.74 -6.85
CA ARG A 178 -16.89 -19.99 -6.62
C ARG A 178 -16.71 -20.94 -7.78
#